data_e361bf01f8353cff6b225002835b8691
#
_entry.id   e361bf01f8353cff6b225002835b8691
#
_cell.length_a   1.000
_cell.length_b   1.000
_cell.length_c   1.000
_cell.angle_alpha   90.00
_cell.angle_beta   90.00
_cell.angle_gamma   90.00
#
_symmetry.space_group_name_H-M   'P 1'
#
loop_
_entity.id
_entity.type
_entity.pdbx_description
1 polymer ?
#
loop_
_entity_poly.entity_id
_entity_poly.type
_entity_poly.pdbx_seq_one_letter_code
_entity_poly.pdbx_strand_id
1 'polypeptide(L)'
;MATKKKTFVLYPSLGVGHLIPMVELAKRFLAHGHGAVIAVVDPPDADPLSAAAVSRLATANPAIAFRLLPAPASPDAAAHPVKRSDDTLRLANPVLRDFLLLQNSLPDALVLDMFCVDALDVAAELALPAYFFFPSAAGDLAVFFSLPYFYPALPASFREMGHELVRCPGMPPIRAVNMPLTVQDRDSDPAKVRLRQFKRIPEGAGVLVNTFDWLEPGALKALKDGVCVPGKPTPRVYCIGPMVSDGGKKQGHECLAWLDAQPKKSVVFLCFGSKGAFSALQLQEIARGLEGSGHRFLWAVRTPPEEQGQFPEPDLDRLLPEGFLERTKEKGMVVKSWVPQAEVVRHEAVGAFVTHCGWNSTLEAIMAGLPMLCWPLYAEQGLNKVFMVEEMRIGVEVAGYEQFVKAEELEAKVRLVMETEEGGKLRDRLAVAREKAVEAIQEGGSSEVALVEFIRDLENRNTSSENGACK
;
A
#
# COMPACT_ATOMS: atom_id res chain seq x y z
N MET A 1 33.28 3.67 -13.54
CA MET A 1 33.87 3.72 -12.17
C MET A 1 32.96 2.88 -11.29
N ALA A 2 33.49 1.99 -10.46
CA ALA A 2 32.67 1.24 -9.51
C ALA A 2 32.03 2.24 -8.53
N THR A 3 30.71 2.26 -8.41
CA THR A 3 29.99 3.10 -7.45
C THR A 3 30.41 2.69 -6.04
N LYS A 4 30.75 3.67 -5.20
CA LYS A 4 31.13 3.42 -3.79
C LYS A 4 29.93 2.78 -3.09
N LYS A 5 30.17 1.66 -2.39
CA LYS A 5 29.12 0.99 -1.60
C LYS A 5 28.50 1.97 -0.60
N LYS A 6 27.18 2.14 -0.67
CA LYS A 6 26.40 2.99 0.24
C LYS A 6 25.67 2.13 1.27
N THR A 7 25.33 2.71 2.39
CA THR A 7 24.53 2.08 3.45
C THR A 7 23.28 2.92 3.72
N PHE A 8 22.12 2.30 3.66
CA PHE A 8 20.82 2.91 3.91
C PHE A 8 20.23 2.38 5.21
N VAL A 9 19.66 3.26 6.02
CA VAL A 9 18.79 2.87 7.11
C VAL A 9 17.35 3.18 6.69
N LEU A 10 16.52 2.14 6.64
CA LEU A 10 15.10 2.23 6.31
C LEU A 10 14.30 2.22 7.61
N TYR A 11 13.42 3.19 7.78
CA TYR A 11 12.63 3.38 9.00
C TYR A 11 11.13 3.32 8.68
N PRO A 12 10.53 2.11 8.71
CA PRO A 12 9.11 1.92 8.45
C PRO A 12 8.24 2.51 9.57
N SER A 13 7.05 2.95 9.21
CA SER A 13 5.99 3.20 10.19
C SER A 13 5.41 1.88 10.72
N LEU A 14 4.49 1.99 11.68
CA LEU A 14 3.85 0.84 12.29
C LEU A 14 2.94 0.10 11.30
N GLY A 15 3.05 -1.22 11.28
CA GLY A 15 2.20 -2.09 10.50
C GLY A 15 2.86 -2.76 9.30
N VAL A 16 2.37 -3.95 8.99
CA VAL A 16 2.93 -4.86 7.96
C VAL A 16 2.83 -4.26 6.55
N GLY A 17 1.78 -3.48 6.27
CA GLY A 17 1.56 -2.84 4.97
C GLY A 17 2.66 -1.84 4.57
N HIS A 18 3.37 -1.27 5.54
CA HIS A 18 4.51 -0.36 5.34
C HIS A 18 5.85 -1.10 5.38
N LEU A 19 5.94 -2.15 6.22
CA LEU A 19 7.16 -2.93 6.37
C LEU A 19 7.49 -3.76 5.12
N ILE A 20 6.52 -4.45 4.54
CA ILE A 20 6.75 -5.31 3.36
C ILE A 20 7.35 -4.55 2.18
N PRO A 21 6.79 -3.41 1.72
CA PRO A 21 7.39 -2.64 0.64
C PRO A 21 8.80 -2.13 0.95
N MET A 22 9.08 -1.79 2.22
CA MET A 22 10.44 -1.41 2.62
C MET A 22 11.43 -2.57 2.58
N VAL A 23 11.00 -3.79 2.87
CA VAL A 23 11.82 -4.99 2.66
C VAL A 23 12.14 -5.19 1.19
N GLU A 24 11.17 -5.00 0.29
CA GLU A 24 11.41 -5.08 -1.15
C GLU A 24 12.36 -3.98 -1.65
N LEU A 25 12.26 -2.76 -1.11
CA LEU A 25 13.22 -1.69 -1.38
C LEU A 25 14.63 -2.05 -0.88
N ALA A 26 14.76 -2.61 0.32
CA ALA A 26 16.03 -3.07 0.86
C ALA A 26 16.69 -4.15 -0.02
N LYS A 27 15.90 -5.10 -0.54
CA LYS A 27 16.39 -6.10 -1.52
C LYS A 27 16.96 -5.44 -2.77
N ARG A 28 16.31 -4.38 -3.28
CA ARG A 28 16.81 -3.64 -4.43
C ARG A 28 18.15 -2.96 -4.14
N PHE A 29 18.30 -2.31 -2.99
CA PHE A 29 19.58 -1.75 -2.60
C PHE A 29 20.69 -2.80 -2.51
N LEU A 30 20.40 -3.98 -1.94
CA LEU A 30 21.34 -5.09 -1.89
C LEU A 30 21.71 -5.61 -3.28
N ALA A 31 20.76 -5.73 -4.20
CA ALA A 31 20.98 -6.15 -5.57
C ALA A 31 21.92 -5.20 -6.34
N HIS A 32 21.90 -3.90 -5.99
CA HIS A 32 22.82 -2.88 -6.51
C HIS A 32 24.15 -2.79 -5.75
N GLY A 33 24.45 -3.75 -4.86
CA GLY A 33 25.72 -3.80 -4.12
C GLY A 33 25.81 -2.86 -2.91
N HIS A 34 24.69 -2.27 -2.49
CA HIS A 34 24.60 -1.38 -1.32
C HIS A 34 24.22 -2.14 -0.05
N GLY A 35 24.39 -1.53 1.12
CA GLY A 35 23.95 -2.05 2.41
C GLY A 35 22.56 -1.53 2.79
N ALA A 36 21.75 -2.34 3.45
CA ALA A 36 20.45 -1.92 3.97
C ALA A 36 20.23 -2.47 5.38
N VAL A 37 19.76 -1.58 6.27
CA VAL A 37 19.33 -1.92 7.62
C VAL A 37 17.89 -1.45 7.78
N ILE A 38 17.01 -2.30 8.28
CA ILE A 38 15.63 -1.91 8.60
C ILE A 38 15.52 -1.74 10.12
N ALA A 39 15.31 -0.50 10.57
CA ALA A 39 15.11 -0.14 11.96
C ALA A 39 13.61 -0.09 12.26
N VAL A 40 13.10 -1.05 13.00
CA VAL A 40 11.67 -1.22 13.30
C VAL A 40 11.40 -0.83 14.75
N VAL A 41 10.45 0.06 14.97
CA VAL A 41 9.96 0.34 16.32
C VAL A 41 9.17 -0.87 16.82
N ASP A 42 9.53 -1.37 18.00
CA ASP A 42 8.77 -2.41 18.69
C ASP A 42 7.59 -1.76 19.40
N PRO A 43 6.34 -1.94 18.92
CA PRO A 43 5.21 -1.23 19.48
C PRO A 43 4.91 -1.69 20.91
N PRO A 44 4.57 -0.76 21.83
CA PRO A 44 4.32 -1.07 23.23
C PRO A 44 3.11 -2.02 23.44
N ASP A 45 2.13 -1.94 22.56
CA ASP A 45 0.96 -2.84 22.50
C ASP A 45 1.15 -3.80 21.34
N ALA A 46 2.25 -4.58 21.37
CA ALA A 46 2.65 -5.44 20.26
C ALA A 46 1.47 -6.26 19.73
N ASP A 47 0.94 -5.85 18.57
CA ASP A 47 0.09 -6.72 17.79
C ASP A 47 0.89 -7.99 17.49
N PRO A 48 0.48 -9.16 18.02
CA PRO A 48 1.20 -10.42 17.82
C PRO A 48 1.43 -10.72 16.32
N LEU A 49 0.54 -10.27 15.45
CA LEU A 49 0.66 -10.43 14.00
C LEU A 49 1.81 -9.58 13.45
N SER A 50 2.01 -8.36 13.96
CA SER A 50 3.12 -7.49 13.55
C SER A 50 4.48 -8.05 13.98
N ALA A 51 4.62 -8.50 15.23
CA ALA A 51 5.85 -9.11 15.73
C ALA A 51 6.19 -10.40 14.98
N ALA A 52 5.20 -11.27 14.75
CA ALA A 52 5.36 -12.48 13.94
C ALA A 52 5.73 -12.17 12.48
N ALA A 53 5.19 -11.09 11.90
CA ALA A 53 5.54 -10.65 10.56
C ALA A 53 6.99 -10.17 10.46
N VAL A 54 7.46 -9.36 11.42
CA VAL A 54 8.87 -8.93 11.48
C VAL A 54 9.80 -10.14 11.56
N SER A 55 9.51 -11.08 12.46
CA SER A 55 10.31 -12.31 12.62
C SER A 55 10.35 -13.15 11.34
N ARG A 56 9.21 -13.36 10.68
CA ARG A 56 9.14 -14.09 9.41
C ARG A 56 9.93 -13.39 8.30
N LEU A 57 9.78 -12.06 8.18
CA LEU A 57 10.49 -11.28 7.17
C LEU A 57 12.00 -11.29 7.41
N ALA A 58 12.46 -11.18 8.65
CA ALA A 58 13.87 -11.27 9.01
C ALA A 58 14.44 -12.66 8.66
N THR A 59 13.73 -13.74 9.00
CA THR A 59 14.13 -15.11 8.67
C THR A 59 14.18 -15.36 7.16
N ALA A 60 13.21 -14.83 6.42
CA ALA A 60 13.13 -14.98 4.97
C ALA A 60 14.18 -14.14 4.21
N ASN A 61 14.77 -13.12 4.84
CA ASN A 61 15.68 -12.18 4.20
C ASN A 61 16.97 -12.01 5.03
N PRO A 62 17.80 -13.05 5.20
CA PRO A 62 18.97 -13.02 6.10
C PRO A 62 20.06 -12.01 5.66
N ALA A 63 20.04 -11.55 4.43
CA ALA A 63 20.96 -10.50 3.94
C ALA A 63 20.58 -9.08 4.39
N ILE A 64 19.35 -8.89 4.89
CA ILE A 64 18.87 -7.60 5.42
C ILE A 64 19.06 -7.60 6.93
N ALA A 65 19.73 -6.60 7.47
CA ALA A 65 19.86 -6.43 8.91
C ALA A 65 18.58 -5.79 9.48
N PHE A 66 17.80 -6.53 10.27
CA PHE A 66 16.71 -5.98 11.06
C PHE A 66 17.19 -5.56 12.43
N ARG A 67 16.76 -4.39 12.89
CA ARG A 67 17.04 -3.85 14.23
C ARG A 67 15.73 -3.43 14.87
N LEU A 68 15.37 -4.08 15.97
CA LEU A 68 14.24 -3.68 16.79
C LEU A 68 14.68 -2.51 17.68
N LEU A 69 13.99 -1.41 17.61
CA LEU A 69 14.16 -0.26 18.47
C LEU A 69 13.17 -0.39 19.65
N PRO A 70 13.65 -0.26 20.91
CA PRO A 70 12.75 -0.39 22.04
C PRO A 70 11.63 0.65 21.95
N ALA A 71 10.41 0.18 22.23
CA ALA A 71 9.26 1.05 22.27
C ALA A 71 9.42 2.13 23.34
N PRO A 72 9.08 3.37 23.06
CA PRO A 72 8.91 4.40 24.08
C PRO A 72 7.74 4.05 25.00
N ALA A 73 7.61 4.79 26.13
CA ALA A 73 6.43 4.67 26.97
C ALA A 73 5.13 4.79 26.16
N SER A 74 4.13 3.98 26.49
CA SER A 74 2.87 3.92 25.75
C SER A 74 2.24 5.30 25.64
N PRO A 75 1.85 5.73 24.43
CA PRO A 75 1.02 6.91 24.26
C PRO A 75 -0.36 6.69 24.87
N ASP A 76 -1.13 7.78 25.04
CA ASP A 76 -2.47 7.73 25.60
C ASP A 76 -3.35 6.67 24.88
N ALA A 77 -3.73 5.63 25.62
CA ALA A 77 -4.53 4.52 25.11
C ALA A 77 -5.94 4.97 24.66
N ALA A 78 -6.45 6.08 25.18
CA ALA A 78 -7.74 6.64 24.80
C ALA A 78 -7.69 7.46 23.50
N ALA A 79 -6.49 7.83 23.03
CA ALA A 79 -6.34 8.59 21.80
C ALA A 79 -6.70 7.75 20.56
N HIS A 80 -7.15 8.42 19.51
CA HIS A 80 -7.44 7.78 18.22
C HIS A 80 -6.20 7.00 17.69
N PRO A 81 -6.35 5.82 17.07
CA PRO A 81 -5.24 4.98 16.59
C PRO A 81 -4.20 5.72 15.72
N VAL A 82 -4.65 6.63 14.86
CA VAL A 82 -3.76 7.46 14.02
C VAL A 82 -2.86 8.35 14.89
N LYS A 83 -3.44 8.99 15.93
CA LYS A 83 -2.68 9.83 16.84
C LYS A 83 -1.73 9.01 17.70
N ARG A 84 -2.16 7.86 18.20
CA ARG A 84 -1.28 6.94 18.95
C ARG A 84 -0.09 6.50 18.12
N SER A 85 -0.33 6.12 16.85
CA SER A 85 0.74 5.74 15.94
C SER A 85 1.72 6.88 15.68
N ASP A 86 1.22 8.10 15.44
CA ASP A 86 2.03 9.30 15.27
C ASP A 86 2.85 9.63 16.52
N ASP A 87 2.24 9.61 17.68
CA ASP A 87 2.91 9.84 18.97
C ASP A 87 3.99 8.77 19.24
N THR A 88 3.71 7.49 18.98
CA THR A 88 4.68 6.40 19.12
C THR A 88 5.92 6.65 18.26
N LEU A 89 5.73 6.98 16.98
CA LEU A 89 6.84 7.24 16.06
C LEU A 89 7.65 8.47 16.49
N ARG A 90 6.96 9.55 16.90
CA ARG A 90 7.61 10.77 17.40
C ARG A 90 8.41 10.53 18.66
N LEU A 91 7.84 9.80 19.64
CA LEU A 91 8.53 9.44 20.88
C LEU A 91 9.71 8.47 20.67
N ALA A 92 9.73 7.72 19.57
CA ALA A 92 10.83 6.84 19.22
C ALA A 92 12.05 7.57 18.59
N ASN A 93 11.93 8.86 18.23
CA ASN A 93 13.03 9.62 17.61
C ASN A 93 14.34 9.67 18.43
N PRO A 94 14.34 9.86 19.75
CA PRO A 94 15.58 9.76 20.55
C PRO A 94 16.23 8.38 20.43
N VAL A 95 15.43 7.31 20.41
CA VAL A 95 15.93 5.93 20.27
C VAL A 95 16.51 5.71 18.86
N LEU A 96 15.86 6.22 17.83
CA LEU A 96 16.38 6.20 16.46
C LEU A 96 17.72 6.96 16.37
N ARG A 97 17.82 8.15 16.96
CA ARG A 97 19.04 8.94 16.99
C ARG A 97 20.19 8.17 17.65
N ASP A 98 19.95 7.63 18.84
CA ASP A 98 20.96 6.89 19.60
C ASP A 98 21.39 5.63 18.83
N PHE A 99 20.45 4.93 18.21
CA PHE A 99 20.75 3.81 17.32
C PHE A 99 21.68 4.22 16.17
N LEU A 100 21.43 5.35 15.50
CA LEU A 100 22.25 5.84 14.40
C LEU A 100 23.65 6.21 14.86
N LEU A 101 23.80 6.83 16.01
CA LEU A 101 25.09 7.21 16.60
C LEU A 101 25.92 6.00 17.06
N LEU A 102 25.28 4.91 17.44
CA LEU A 102 25.95 3.68 17.87
C LEU A 102 26.48 2.83 16.69
N GLN A 103 26.19 3.20 15.44
CA GLN A 103 26.77 2.52 14.29
C GLN A 103 28.26 2.86 14.16
N ASN A 104 29.07 1.95 13.60
CA ASN A 104 30.49 2.19 13.33
C ASN A 104 30.75 3.40 12.41
N SER A 105 29.78 3.71 11.57
CA SER A 105 29.69 4.90 10.74
C SER A 105 28.24 5.26 10.51
N LEU A 106 27.93 6.54 10.38
CA LEU A 106 26.59 6.98 9.99
C LEU A 106 26.23 6.42 8.62
N PRO A 107 24.92 6.09 8.36
CA PRO A 107 24.47 5.69 7.04
C PRO A 107 24.63 6.82 6.02
N ASP A 108 24.71 6.49 4.74
CA ASP A 108 24.75 7.49 3.67
C ASP A 108 23.42 8.24 3.49
N ALA A 109 22.30 7.59 3.85
CA ALA A 109 20.98 8.20 3.87
C ALA A 109 20.02 7.46 4.81
N LEU A 110 19.03 8.22 5.30
CA LEU A 110 17.87 7.71 6.02
C LEU A 110 16.66 7.66 5.06
N VAL A 111 16.02 6.50 4.93
CA VAL A 111 14.81 6.32 4.13
C VAL A 111 13.64 6.15 5.07
N LEU A 112 12.80 7.17 5.15
CA LEU A 112 11.66 7.28 6.06
C LEU A 112 10.38 6.81 5.38
N ASP A 113 9.56 6.08 6.09
CA ASP A 113 8.16 5.90 5.69
C ASP A 113 7.42 7.25 5.70
N MET A 114 6.40 7.38 4.84
CA MET A 114 5.60 8.60 4.69
C MET A 114 5.00 9.14 5.99
N PHE A 115 4.85 8.32 7.03
CA PHE A 115 4.32 8.71 8.34
C PHE A 115 5.41 9.04 9.37
N CYS A 116 6.67 8.75 9.07
CA CYS A 116 7.81 8.99 9.97
C CYS A 116 8.39 10.41 9.81
N VAL A 117 7.53 11.42 9.57
CA VAL A 117 7.97 12.79 9.21
C VAL A 117 8.77 13.48 10.31
N ASP A 118 8.56 13.15 11.58
CA ASP A 118 9.29 13.77 12.68
C ASP A 118 10.74 13.23 12.81
N ALA A 119 11.08 12.12 12.14
CA ALA A 119 12.44 11.66 12.02
C ALA A 119 13.30 12.54 11.09
N LEU A 120 12.71 13.49 10.34
CA LEU A 120 13.45 14.56 9.67
C LEU A 120 14.29 15.39 10.64
N ASP A 121 13.80 15.60 11.86
CA ASP A 121 14.50 16.37 12.88
C ASP A 121 15.77 15.62 13.35
N VAL A 122 15.70 14.29 13.48
CA VAL A 122 16.87 13.43 13.75
C VAL A 122 17.87 13.48 12.59
N ALA A 123 17.38 13.40 11.36
CA ALA A 123 18.23 13.47 10.18
C ALA A 123 18.94 14.83 10.08
N ALA A 124 18.26 15.92 10.36
CA ALA A 124 18.82 17.27 10.39
C ALA A 124 19.90 17.43 11.48
N GLU A 125 19.63 16.92 12.70
CA GLU A 125 20.59 16.93 13.81
C GLU A 125 21.90 16.21 13.44
N LEU A 126 21.80 15.08 12.73
CA LEU A 126 22.93 14.25 12.34
C LEU A 126 23.52 14.61 10.96
N ALA A 127 23.04 15.68 10.32
CA ALA A 127 23.42 16.10 8.96
C ALA A 127 23.27 14.97 7.92
N LEU A 128 22.27 14.08 8.10
CA LEU A 128 21.98 12.98 7.20
C LEU A 128 20.93 13.39 6.14
N PRO A 129 21.13 13.08 4.86
CA PRO A 129 20.07 13.22 3.88
C PRO A 129 18.95 12.24 4.17
N ALA A 130 17.72 12.75 4.30
CA ALA A 130 16.52 11.96 4.52
C ALA A 130 15.62 11.98 3.29
N TYR A 131 15.24 10.80 2.83
CA TYR A 131 14.31 10.58 1.73
C TYR A 131 13.05 9.90 2.25
N PHE A 132 11.91 10.22 1.66
CA PHE A 132 10.71 9.48 1.97
C PHE A 132 10.51 8.31 1.02
N PHE A 133 10.05 7.21 1.55
CA PHE A 133 9.50 6.12 0.78
C PHE A 133 7.97 6.17 0.86
N PHE A 134 7.34 6.31 -0.29
CA PHE A 134 5.89 6.35 -0.46
C PHE A 134 5.41 5.04 -1.08
N PRO A 135 4.85 4.12 -0.29
CA PRO A 135 4.49 2.78 -0.76
C PRO A 135 3.15 2.72 -1.50
N SER A 136 2.60 3.87 -1.91
CA SER A 136 1.34 3.98 -2.63
C SER A 136 1.52 4.66 -3.99
N ALA A 137 0.42 5.04 -4.65
CA ALA A 137 0.36 5.64 -5.97
C ALA A 137 0.96 7.05 -6.02
N ALA A 138 1.54 7.46 -7.15
CA ALA A 138 1.96 8.85 -7.35
C ALA A 138 0.76 9.82 -7.33
N GLY A 139 -0.42 9.35 -7.74
CA GLY A 139 -1.66 10.10 -7.61
C GLY A 139 -2.01 10.42 -6.17
N ASP A 140 -1.85 9.45 -5.26
CA ASP A 140 -2.05 9.69 -3.83
C ASP A 140 -1.04 10.68 -3.27
N LEU A 141 0.23 10.59 -3.70
CA LEU A 141 1.26 11.56 -3.31
C LEU A 141 0.89 12.97 -3.76
N ALA A 142 0.40 13.14 -5.00
CA ALA A 142 -0.04 14.43 -5.52
C ALA A 142 -1.22 15.01 -4.71
N VAL A 143 -2.19 14.16 -4.35
CA VAL A 143 -3.30 14.54 -3.47
C VAL A 143 -2.77 14.95 -2.10
N PHE A 144 -1.92 14.14 -1.47
CA PHE A 144 -1.40 14.39 -0.12
C PHE A 144 -0.53 15.65 -0.06
N PHE A 145 0.24 15.93 -1.10
CA PHE A 145 1.00 17.18 -1.18
C PHE A 145 0.12 18.40 -1.28
N SER A 146 -0.98 18.33 -2.02
CA SER A 146 -1.89 19.48 -2.24
C SER A 146 -2.89 19.66 -1.10
N LEU A 147 -3.28 18.58 -0.41
CA LEU A 147 -4.34 18.58 0.60
C LEU A 147 -4.14 19.63 1.72
N PRO A 148 -2.96 19.82 2.32
CA PRO A 148 -2.73 20.83 3.37
C PRO A 148 -2.97 22.27 2.93
N TYR A 149 -2.99 22.54 1.63
CA TYR A 149 -3.11 23.88 1.07
C TYR A 149 -4.54 24.23 0.65
N PHE A 150 -5.28 23.28 0.10
CA PHE A 150 -6.64 23.57 -0.36
C PHE A 150 -7.73 23.15 0.63
N TYR A 151 -7.54 22.05 1.36
CA TYR A 151 -8.59 21.51 2.22
C TYR A 151 -9.03 22.46 3.34
N PRO A 152 -8.14 23.22 4.02
CA PRO A 152 -8.55 24.21 5.02
C PRO A 152 -9.44 25.32 4.46
N ALA A 153 -9.37 25.59 3.15
CA ALA A 153 -10.14 26.64 2.48
C ALA A 153 -11.49 26.16 1.91
N LEU A 154 -11.77 24.86 1.93
CA LEU A 154 -13.07 24.33 1.49
C LEU A 154 -14.20 24.75 2.44
N PRO A 155 -15.43 24.95 1.92
CA PRO A 155 -16.57 25.38 2.73
C PRO A 155 -17.00 24.37 3.78
N ALA A 156 -16.76 23.08 3.52
CA ALA A 156 -17.20 21.97 4.35
C ALA A 156 -16.14 20.86 4.43
N SER A 157 -16.27 19.96 5.38
CA SER A 157 -15.48 18.71 5.46
C SER A 157 -15.89 17.74 4.36
N PHE A 158 -14.99 16.84 3.94
CA PHE A 158 -15.28 15.85 2.89
C PHE A 158 -16.49 14.99 3.20
N ARG A 159 -16.71 14.66 4.48
CA ARG A 159 -17.90 13.94 4.92
C ARG A 159 -19.20 14.67 4.59
N GLU A 160 -19.22 15.98 4.80
CA GLU A 160 -20.39 16.84 4.52
C GLU A 160 -20.57 17.06 3.01
N MET A 161 -19.46 17.10 2.25
CA MET A 161 -19.49 17.22 0.79
C MET A 161 -19.99 15.94 0.10
N GLY A 162 -19.82 14.77 0.72
CA GLY A 162 -20.35 13.50 0.23
C GLY A 162 -19.87 13.16 -1.19
N HIS A 163 -20.77 13.26 -2.17
CA HIS A 163 -20.47 12.93 -3.58
C HIS A 163 -20.02 14.14 -4.43
N GLU A 164 -19.87 15.32 -3.84
CA GLU A 164 -19.30 16.45 -4.56
C GLU A 164 -17.88 16.15 -5.06
N LEU A 165 -17.55 16.72 -6.22
CA LEU A 165 -16.28 16.45 -6.87
C LEU A 165 -15.19 17.39 -6.38
N VAL A 166 -14.12 16.83 -5.88
CA VAL A 166 -12.86 17.50 -5.52
C VAL A 166 -11.87 17.35 -6.68
N ARG A 167 -11.21 18.43 -7.05
CA ARG A 167 -10.18 18.44 -8.08
C ARG A 167 -8.81 18.55 -7.46
N CYS A 168 -7.98 17.54 -7.68
CA CYS A 168 -6.58 17.51 -7.25
C CYS A 168 -5.67 17.49 -8.48
N PRO A 169 -4.50 18.17 -8.44
CA PRO A 169 -3.55 18.13 -9.55
C PRO A 169 -3.16 16.70 -9.92
N GLY A 170 -3.21 16.37 -11.22
CA GLY A 170 -2.77 15.09 -11.75
C GLY A 170 -3.71 13.91 -11.49
N MET A 171 -4.90 14.15 -10.93
CA MET A 171 -5.90 13.11 -10.68
C MET A 171 -7.20 13.39 -11.43
N PRO A 172 -7.96 12.36 -11.82
CA PRO A 172 -9.35 12.51 -12.20
C PRO A 172 -10.16 13.19 -11.08
N PRO A 173 -11.33 13.82 -11.37
CA PRO A 173 -12.19 14.37 -10.33
C PRO A 173 -12.59 13.29 -9.32
N ILE A 174 -12.40 13.58 -8.03
CA ILE A 174 -12.58 12.64 -6.92
C ILE A 174 -13.86 12.99 -6.17
N ARG A 175 -14.77 12.05 -5.97
CA ARG A 175 -15.89 12.26 -5.04
C ARG A 175 -15.33 12.44 -3.62
N ALA A 176 -15.79 13.42 -2.87
CA ALA A 176 -15.27 13.74 -1.53
C ALA A 176 -15.31 12.51 -0.59
N VAL A 177 -16.33 11.66 -0.72
CA VAL A 177 -16.43 10.39 0.02
C VAL A 177 -15.27 9.42 -0.25
N ASN A 178 -14.56 9.54 -1.39
CA ASN A 178 -13.40 8.71 -1.72
C ASN A 178 -12.09 9.22 -1.11
N MET A 179 -12.09 10.39 -0.49
CA MET A 179 -10.92 10.85 0.27
C MET A 179 -10.68 9.94 1.47
N PRO A 180 -9.42 9.77 1.93
CA PRO A 180 -9.10 8.88 3.05
C PRO A 180 -9.95 9.15 4.28
N LEU A 181 -10.44 8.10 4.95
CA LEU A 181 -11.29 8.21 6.15
C LEU A 181 -10.69 9.10 7.23
N THR A 182 -9.35 9.13 7.32
CA THR A 182 -8.61 9.93 8.30
C THR A 182 -8.69 11.44 8.07
N VAL A 183 -9.15 11.88 6.90
CA VAL A 183 -9.32 13.31 6.56
C VAL A 183 -10.77 13.67 6.22
N GLN A 184 -11.72 12.76 6.40
CA GLN A 184 -13.14 12.99 6.13
C GLN A 184 -13.73 14.12 7.00
N ASP A 185 -13.29 14.22 8.24
CA ASP A 185 -13.65 15.31 9.15
C ASP A 185 -12.40 16.16 9.41
N ARG A 186 -12.41 17.39 8.88
CA ARG A 186 -11.28 18.32 8.90
C ARG A 186 -10.81 18.69 10.31
N ASP A 187 -11.73 18.77 11.26
CA ASP A 187 -11.45 19.22 12.63
C ASP A 187 -11.03 18.08 13.55
N SER A 188 -11.12 16.86 13.08
CA SER A 188 -10.72 15.66 13.84
C SER A 188 -9.20 15.58 14.09
N ASP A 189 -8.79 14.95 15.16
CA ASP A 189 -7.37 14.72 15.46
C ASP A 189 -6.66 13.91 14.36
N PRO A 190 -7.25 12.84 13.78
CA PRO A 190 -6.66 12.16 12.64
C PRO A 190 -6.35 13.07 11.45
N ALA A 191 -7.29 13.98 11.10
CA ALA A 191 -7.09 14.91 9.99
C ALA A 191 -5.96 15.90 10.27
N LYS A 192 -5.92 16.47 11.47
CA LYS A 192 -4.84 17.39 11.89
C LYS A 192 -3.47 16.70 11.82
N VAL A 193 -3.38 15.45 12.31
CA VAL A 193 -2.14 14.65 12.22
C VAL A 193 -1.76 14.44 10.76
N ARG A 194 -2.68 13.98 9.90
CA ARG A 194 -2.39 13.72 8.49
C ARG A 194 -1.99 14.97 7.72
N LEU A 195 -2.70 16.08 7.89
CA LEU A 195 -2.36 17.34 7.23
C LEU A 195 -0.97 17.84 7.66
N ARG A 196 -0.60 17.69 8.93
CA ARG A 196 0.75 18.00 9.42
C ARG A 196 1.80 17.09 8.76
N GLN A 197 1.55 15.79 8.71
CA GLN A 197 2.45 14.82 8.07
C GLN A 197 2.64 15.15 6.60
N PHE A 198 1.56 15.33 5.84
CA PHE A 198 1.61 15.63 4.41
C PHE A 198 2.33 16.95 4.10
N LYS A 199 2.22 17.92 4.99
CA LYS A 199 2.92 19.22 4.86
C LYS A 199 4.44 19.08 5.06
N ARG A 200 4.90 18.05 5.82
CA ARG A 200 6.32 17.82 6.10
C ARG A 200 7.03 16.94 5.07
N ILE A 201 6.33 16.04 4.38
CA ILE A 201 6.97 15.16 3.38
C ILE A 201 7.80 15.94 2.35
N PRO A 202 7.34 17.11 1.81
CA PRO A 202 8.14 17.90 0.88
C PRO A 202 9.43 18.50 1.46
N GLU A 203 9.66 18.43 2.78
CA GLU A 203 10.91 18.88 3.43
C GLU A 203 12.05 17.86 3.23
N GLY A 204 11.74 16.63 2.84
CA GLY A 204 12.72 15.60 2.53
C GLY A 204 13.59 15.92 1.31
N ALA A 205 14.73 15.27 1.21
CA ALA A 205 15.66 15.41 0.08
C ALA A 205 15.10 14.89 -1.26
N GLY A 206 14.11 14.01 -1.20
CA GLY A 206 13.40 13.41 -2.33
C GLY A 206 12.38 12.38 -1.85
N VAL A 207 11.59 11.86 -2.78
CA VAL A 207 10.58 10.83 -2.51
C VAL A 207 10.75 9.65 -3.47
N LEU A 208 10.92 8.45 -2.94
CA LEU A 208 10.88 7.20 -3.70
C LEU A 208 9.45 6.67 -3.68
N VAL A 209 8.85 6.46 -4.84
CA VAL A 209 7.44 6.05 -4.97
C VAL A 209 7.35 4.65 -5.57
N ASN A 210 6.49 3.80 -5.02
CA ASN A 210 6.26 2.44 -5.52
C ASN A 210 5.31 2.44 -6.73
N THR A 211 5.72 3.12 -7.79
CA THR A 211 5.03 3.18 -9.09
C THR A 211 6.04 3.22 -10.22
N PHE A 212 5.59 3.29 -11.45
CA PHE A 212 6.45 3.44 -12.64
C PHE A 212 5.85 4.47 -13.62
N ASP A 213 6.70 5.10 -14.40
CA ASP A 213 6.38 6.31 -15.17
C ASP A 213 5.17 6.17 -16.09
N TRP A 214 5.04 5.01 -16.74
CA TRP A 214 3.93 4.77 -17.68
C TRP A 214 2.56 4.68 -16.97
N LEU A 215 2.55 4.26 -15.71
CA LEU A 215 1.32 3.96 -14.99
C LEU A 215 0.51 5.22 -14.64
N GLU A 216 1.20 6.29 -14.22
CA GLU A 216 0.58 7.49 -13.65
C GLU A 216 1.14 8.80 -14.25
N PRO A 217 1.12 8.97 -15.60
CA PRO A 217 1.77 10.10 -16.24
C PRO A 217 1.20 11.46 -15.83
N GLY A 218 -0.11 11.54 -15.55
CA GLY A 218 -0.77 12.77 -15.11
C GLY A 218 -0.30 13.23 -13.75
N ALA A 219 -0.28 12.33 -12.77
CA ALA A 219 0.17 12.61 -11.41
C ALA A 219 1.67 12.97 -11.38
N LEU A 220 2.49 12.21 -12.10
CA LEU A 220 3.93 12.47 -12.18
C LEU A 220 4.25 13.82 -12.82
N LYS A 221 3.49 14.20 -13.87
CA LYS A 221 3.60 15.53 -14.44
C LYS A 221 3.26 16.62 -13.44
N ALA A 222 2.17 16.48 -12.70
CA ALA A 222 1.75 17.47 -11.70
C ALA A 222 2.79 17.61 -10.57
N LEU A 223 3.36 16.52 -10.09
CA LEU A 223 4.44 16.51 -9.11
C LEU A 223 5.70 17.21 -9.65
N LYS A 224 6.11 16.87 -10.87
CA LYS A 224 7.29 17.46 -11.54
C LYS A 224 7.12 18.96 -11.81
N ASP A 225 5.93 19.40 -12.21
CA ASP A 225 5.62 20.81 -12.48
C ASP A 225 5.50 21.64 -11.19
N GLY A 226 5.52 21.01 -10.00
CA GLY A 226 5.47 21.67 -8.69
C GLY A 226 4.10 22.21 -8.30
N VAL A 227 3.04 21.88 -9.04
CA VAL A 227 1.69 22.44 -8.80
C VAL A 227 1.01 21.85 -7.55
N CYS A 228 1.54 20.76 -6.98
CA CYS A 228 0.98 20.12 -5.79
C CYS A 228 1.42 20.81 -4.48
N VAL A 229 2.50 21.60 -4.48
CA VAL A 229 3.05 22.27 -3.30
C VAL A 229 3.18 23.77 -3.58
N PRO A 230 2.12 24.57 -3.41
CA PRO A 230 2.14 25.99 -3.75
C PRO A 230 3.23 26.76 -2.99
N GLY A 231 4.02 27.56 -3.73
CA GLY A 231 5.02 28.45 -3.15
C GLY A 231 6.26 27.78 -2.57
N LYS A 232 6.43 26.47 -2.77
CA LYS A 232 7.63 25.72 -2.33
C LYS A 232 8.14 24.81 -3.46
N PRO A 233 9.45 24.53 -3.51
CA PRO A 233 9.98 23.50 -4.40
C PRO A 233 9.36 22.13 -4.06
N THR A 234 8.94 21.41 -5.08
CA THR A 234 8.58 19.98 -4.92
C THR A 234 9.87 19.16 -4.89
N PRO A 235 10.07 18.26 -3.91
CA PRO A 235 11.21 17.37 -3.89
C PRO A 235 11.20 16.46 -5.13
N ARG A 236 12.38 16.03 -5.57
CA ARG A 236 12.49 15.09 -6.68
C ARG A 236 11.77 13.78 -6.33
N VAL A 237 10.96 13.29 -7.27
CA VAL A 237 10.24 12.02 -7.17
C VAL A 237 10.94 10.99 -8.03
N TYR A 238 11.21 9.81 -7.46
CA TYR A 238 11.84 8.67 -8.13
C TYR A 238 10.83 7.52 -8.17
N CYS A 239 10.36 7.17 -9.36
CA CYS A 239 9.45 6.04 -9.57
C CYS A 239 10.25 4.75 -9.62
N ILE A 240 10.26 3.99 -8.53
CA ILE A 240 11.12 2.82 -8.37
C ILE A 240 10.35 1.48 -8.36
N GLY A 241 9.04 1.51 -8.65
CA GLY A 241 8.16 0.33 -8.68
C GLY A 241 7.99 -0.27 -10.09
N PRO A 242 7.14 -1.29 -10.21
CA PRO A 242 6.41 -1.92 -9.12
C PRO A 242 7.32 -2.78 -8.23
N MET A 243 7.24 -2.58 -6.93
CA MET A 243 7.86 -3.48 -5.95
C MET A 243 6.76 -4.37 -5.38
N VAL A 244 6.71 -5.58 -5.86
CA VAL A 244 5.79 -6.61 -5.39
C VAL A 244 6.59 -7.78 -4.84
N SER A 245 6.09 -8.41 -3.78
CA SER A 245 6.73 -9.58 -3.20
C SER A 245 6.75 -10.73 -4.21
N ASP A 246 7.88 -11.45 -4.33
CA ASP A 246 7.99 -12.63 -5.19
C ASP A 246 7.17 -13.82 -4.67
N GLY A 247 6.49 -13.65 -3.52
CA GLY A 247 5.81 -14.74 -2.83
C GLY A 247 6.86 -15.78 -2.43
N GLY A 248 7.21 -15.95 -1.21
CA GLY A 248 8.28 -16.86 -0.76
C GLY A 248 8.18 -18.28 -1.34
N LYS A 249 9.05 -19.19 -0.92
CA LYS A 249 8.96 -20.61 -1.31
C LYS A 249 7.54 -21.11 -1.06
N LYS A 250 6.91 -21.74 -2.07
CA LYS A 250 5.56 -22.36 -2.01
C LYS A 250 5.36 -23.01 -0.64
N GLN A 251 4.71 -22.32 0.27
CA GLN A 251 4.14 -22.99 1.44
C GLN A 251 2.92 -23.74 0.91
N GLY A 252 2.84 -25.04 1.18
CA GLY A 252 1.75 -25.89 0.71
C GLY A 252 0.43 -25.54 1.37
N HIS A 253 -0.11 -24.37 1.02
CA HIS A 253 -1.41 -23.92 1.52
C HIS A 253 -2.51 -24.64 0.72
N GLU A 254 -3.53 -25.14 1.40
CA GLU A 254 -4.63 -25.92 0.80
C GLU A 254 -5.31 -25.21 -0.38
N CYS A 255 -5.44 -23.86 -0.33
CA CYS A 255 -6.04 -23.10 -1.42
C CYS A 255 -5.23 -23.17 -2.72
N LEU A 256 -3.92 -23.32 -2.68
CA LEU A 256 -3.10 -23.47 -3.89
C LEU A 256 -3.32 -24.85 -4.53
N ALA A 257 -3.38 -25.91 -3.72
CA ALA A 257 -3.71 -27.24 -4.22
C ALA A 257 -5.14 -27.30 -4.81
N TRP A 258 -6.09 -26.58 -4.21
CA TRP A 258 -7.44 -26.46 -4.76
C TRP A 258 -7.42 -25.69 -6.10
N LEU A 259 -6.66 -24.61 -6.22
CA LEU A 259 -6.50 -23.82 -7.45
C LEU A 259 -5.86 -24.65 -8.57
N ASP A 260 -4.85 -25.50 -8.26
CA ASP A 260 -4.21 -26.39 -9.23
C ASP A 260 -5.22 -27.32 -9.95
N ALA A 261 -6.33 -27.64 -9.28
CA ALA A 261 -7.40 -28.47 -9.84
C ALA A 261 -8.43 -27.68 -10.65
N GLN A 262 -8.33 -26.35 -10.73
CA GLN A 262 -9.32 -25.52 -11.42
C GLN A 262 -8.91 -25.19 -12.86
N PRO A 263 -9.87 -24.99 -13.78
CA PRO A 263 -9.59 -24.52 -15.13
C PRO A 263 -8.92 -23.14 -15.11
N LYS A 264 -8.07 -22.86 -16.11
CA LYS A 264 -7.40 -21.57 -16.26
C LYS A 264 -8.41 -20.42 -16.35
N LYS A 265 -8.12 -19.33 -15.62
CA LYS A 265 -8.93 -18.08 -15.60
C LYS A 265 -10.41 -18.28 -15.24
N SER A 266 -10.73 -19.32 -14.46
CA SER A 266 -12.10 -19.65 -14.09
C SER A 266 -12.51 -19.22 -12.68
N VAL A 267 -11.53 -18.82 -11.84
CA VAL A 267 -11.77 -18.54 -10.43
C VAL A 267 -11.78 -17.04 -10.17
N VAL A 268 -12.79 -16.56 -9.47
CA VAL A 268 -12.85 -15.22 -8.89
C VAL A 268 -12.22 -15.27 -7.51
N PHE A 269 -11.16 -14.52 -7.29
CA PHE A 269 -10.51 -14.43 -5.99
C PHE A 269 -11.04 -13.22 -5.22
N LEU A 270 -11.40 -13.40 -3.94
CA LEU A 270 -11.80 -12.31 -3.04
C LEU A 270 -10.84 -12.24 -1.85
N CYS A 271 -10.16 -11.10 -1.74
CA CYS A 271 -9.30 -10.80 -0.59
C CYS A 271 -9.25 -9.30 -0.34
N PHE A 272 -9.46 -8.90 0.92
CA PHE A 272 -9.58 -7.51 1.34
C PHE A 272 -8.39 -7.05 2.20
N GLY A 273 -7.22 -7.65 1.95
CA GLY A 273 -5.96 -7.30 2.62
C GLY A 273 -5.87 -7.77 4.06
N SER A 274 -4.90 -7.23 4.80
CA SER A 274 -4.59 -7.69 6.17
C SER A 274 -5.60 -7.23 7.24
N LYS A 275 -6.41 -6.21 6.95
CA LYS A 275 -7.35 -5.60 7.91
C LYS A 275 -8.80 -5.59 7.43
N GLY A 276 -9.06 -5.89 6.16
CA GLY A 276 -10.41 -5.84 5.60
C GLY A 276 -11.29 -6.94 6.19
N ALA A 277 -12.35 -6.51 6.88
CA ALA A 277 -13.37 -7.37 7.47
C ALA A 277 -14.76 -6.74 7.25
N PHE A 278 -15.78 -7.57 7.19
CA PHE A 278 -17.15 -7.17 6.94
C PHE A 278 -18.07 -7.61 8.06
N SER A 279 -19.20 -6.90 8.24
CA SER A 279 -20.27 -7.35 9.11
C SER A 279 -20.87 -8.69 8.63
N ALA A 280 -21.48 -9.44 9.54
CA ALA A 280 -22.14 -10.71 9.21
C ALA A 280 -23.16 -10.54 8.07
N LEU A 281 -23.93 -9.44 8.06
CA LEU A 281 -24.89 -9.16 7.00
C LEU A 281 -24.21 -8.98 5.64
N GLN A 282 -23.10 -8.27 5.58
CA GLN A 282 -22.36 -8.07 4.32
C GLN A 282 -21.74 -9.38 3.83
N LEU A 283 -21.26 -10.24 4.73
CA LEU A 283 -20.73 -11.56 4.37
C LEU A 283 -21.81 -12.43 3.73
N GLN A 284 -23.05 -12.37 4.22
CA GLN A 284 -24.19 -13.09 3.62
C GLN A 284 -24.51 -12.60 2.21
N GLU A 285 -24.47 -11.27 1.97
CA GLU A 285 -24.68 -10.73 0.62
C GLU A 285 -23.56 -11.13 -0.34
N ILE A 286 -22.29 -11.12 0.12
CA ILE A 286 -21.15 -11.61 -0.67
C ILE A 286 -21.37 -13.08 -1.06
N ALA A 287 -21.75 -13.91 -0.09
CA ALA A 287 -22.00 -15.34 -0.34
C ALA A 287 -23.11 -15.55 -1.39
N ARG A 288 -24.27 -14.85 -1.25
CA ARG A 288 -25.37 -14.93 -2.22
C ARG A 288 -24.94 -14.46 -3.62
N GLY A 289 -24.19 -13.36 -3.71
CA GLY A 289 -23.70 -12.84 -4.99
C GLY A 289 -22.71 -13.78 -5.68
N LEU A 290 -21.83 -14.44 -4.91
CA LEU A 290 -20.91 -15.46 -5.44
C LEU A 290 -21.68 -16.69 -5.93
N GLU A 291 -22.60 -17.22 -5.14
CA GLU A 291 -23.45 -18.35 -5.52
C GLU A 291 -24.29 -18.02 -6.77
N GLY A 292 -24.94 -16.83 -6.80
CA GLY A 292 -25.73 -16.35 -7.93
C GLY A 292 -24.92 -16.17 -9.20
N SER A 293 -23.65 -15.75 -9.11
CA SER A 293 -22.77 -15.57 -10.28
C SER A 293 -22.51 -16.88 -11.03
N GLY A 294 -22.59 -18.03 -10.35
CA GLY A 294 -22.32 -19.36 -10.91
C GLY A 294 -20.84 -19.63 -11.20
N HIS A 295 -19.96 -18.65 -11.00
CA HIS A 295 -18.52 -18.78 -11.18
C HIS A 295 -17.83 -19.53 -10.03
N ARG A 296 -16.66 -20.07 -10.31
CA ARG A 296 -15.76 -20.57 -9.27
C ARG A 296 -15.21 -19.42 -8.47
N PHE A 297 -14.99 -19.62 -7.17
CA PHE A 297 -14.44 -18.58 -6.32
C PHE A 297 -13.50 -19.15 -5.24
N LEU A 298 -12.52 -18.34 -4.87
CA LEU A 298 -11.70 -18.49 -3.67
C LEU A 298 -11.89 -17.24 -2.83
N TRP A 299 -12.36 -17.40 -1.60
CA TRP A 299 -12.70 -16.27 -0.73
C TRP A 299 -12.03 -16.38 0.64
N ALA A 300 -11.21 -15.37 1.00
CA ALA A 300 -10.64 -15.24 2.34
C ALA A 300 -11.59 -14.45 3.24
N VAL A 301 -12.16 -15.09 4.25
CA VAL A 301 -13.11 -14.50 5.20
C VAL A 301 -12.42 -14.22 6.53
N ARG A 302 -12.64 -13.03 7.08
CA ARG A 302 -12.17 -12.62 8.40
C ARG A 302 -13.31 -12.50 9.39
N THR A 303 -12.97 -12.61 10.68
CA THR A 303 -13.92 -12.35 11.77
C THR A 303 -14.49 -10.94 11.63
N PRO A 304 -15.84 -10.77 11.69
CA PRO A 304 -16.49 -9.47 11.65
C PRO A 304 -15.91 -8.49 12.67
N PRO A 305 -15.86 -7.17 12.37
CA PRO A 305 -15.30 -6.17 13.28
C PRO A 305 -15.92 -6.17 14.68
N GLU A 306 -17.23 -6.39 14.76
CA GLU A 306 -18.00 -6.47 15.98
C GLU A 306 -17.66 -7.70 16.86
N GLU A 307 -17.00 -8.70 16.30
CA GLU A 307 -16.62 -9.95 16.95
C GLU A 307 -15.11 -10.08 17.19
N GLN A 308 -14.32 -9.14 16.66
CA GLN A 308 -12.86 -9.14 16.86
C GLN A 308 -12.51 -9.05 18.36
N GLY A 309 -11.63 -9.96 18.80
CA GLY A 309 -11.28 -10.10 20.22
C GLY A 309 -12.14 -11.10 20.99
N GLN A 310 -13.32 -11.49 20.50
CA GLN A 310 -14.12 -12.58 21.05
C GLN A 310 -13.82 -13.93 20.39
N PHE A 311 -13.64 -13.92 19.08
CA PHE A 311 -13.35 -15.12 18.29
C PHE A 311 -12.05 -14.95 17.50
N PRO A 312 -11.06 -15.84 17.68
CA PRO A 312 -9.78 -15.75 16.97
C PRO A 312 -9.92 -16.04 15.47
N GLU A 313 -10.94 -16.82 15.08
CA GLU A 313 -11.25 -17.18 13.68
C GLU A 313 -12.75 -17.05 13.40
N PRO A 314 -13.13 -16.77 12.12
CA PRO A 314 -14.53 -16.68 11.75
C PRO A 314 -15.23 -18.04 11.80
N ASP A 315 -16.44 -18.06 12.37
CA ASP A 315 -17.34 -19.20 12.33
C ASP A 315 -18.16 -19.14 11.02
N LEU A 316 -17.70 -19.87 10.00
CA LEU A 316 -18.29 -19.81 8.67
C LEU A 316 -19.74 -20.33 8.62
N ASP A 317 -20.07 -21.35 9.42
CA ASP A 317 -21.42 -21.92 9.44
C ASP A 317 -22.45 -20.93 10.01
N ARG A 318 -22.02 -20.09 10.93
CA ARG A 318 -22.86 -19.04 11.52
C ARG A 318 -22.91 -17.77 10.67
N LEU A 319 -21.82 -17.41 10.03
CA LEU A 319 -21.66 -16.13 9.30
C LEU A 319 -22.23 -16.18 7.88
N LEU A 320 -22.20 -17.35 7.24
CA LEU A 320 -22.65 -17.53 5.86
C LEU A 320 -24.09 -18.06 5.81
N PRO A 321 -24.79 -17.91 4.68
CA PRO A 321 -26.14 -18.48 4.53
C PRO A 321 -26.16 -19.98 4.78
N GLU A 322 -27.23 -20.47 5.43
CA GLU A 322 -27.40 -21.90 5.72
C GLU A 322 -27.19 -22.76 4.47
N GLY A 323 -26.36 -23.80 4.58
CA GLY A 323 -26.05 -24.72 3.49
C GLY A 323 -25.20 -24.16 2.36
N PHE A 324 -24.72 -22.90 2.44
CA PHE A 324 -23.92 -22.27 1.39
C PHE A 324 -22.65 -23.07 1.05
N LEU A 325 -21.89 -23.47 2.05
CA LEU A 325 -20.64 -24.22 1.84
C LEU A 325 -20.91 -25.55 1.12
N GLU A 326 -21.98 -26.24 1.47
CA GLU A 326 -22.35 -27.52 0.83
C GLU A 326 -22.83 -27.33 -0.62
N ARG A 327 -23.68 -26.30 -0.88
CA ARG A 327 -24.15 -26.02 -2.24
C ARG A 327 -23.06 -25.56 -3.19
N THR A 328 -22.02 -24.94 -2.66
CA THR A 328 -20.93 -24.37 -3.49
C THR A 328 -19.66 -25.20 -3.49
N LYS A 329 -19.57 -26.33 -2.77
CA LYS A 329 -18.35 -27.13 -2.57
C LYS A 329 -17.60 -27.52 -3.86
N GLU A 330 -18.33 -27.70 -4.98
CA GLU A 330 -17.74 -28.06 -6.28
C GLU A 330 -17.12 -26.86 -7.02
N LYS A 331 -17.46 -25.64 -6.62
CA LYS A 331 -17.06 -24.40 -7.30
C LYS A 331 -16.35 -23.40 -6.40
N GLY A 332 -16.58 -23.45 -5.10
CA GLY A 332 -16.11 -22.46 -4.15
C GLY A 332 -15.21 -23.03 -3.07
N MET A 333 -14.20 -22.26 -2.72
CA MET A 333 -13.40 -22.49 -1.52
C MET A 333 -13.41 -21.25 -0.66
N VAL A 334 -13.83 -21.39 0.60
CA VAL A 334 -13.79 -20.33 1.61
C VAL A 334 -12.68 -20.66 2.61
N VAL A 335 -11.73 -19.76 2.75
CA VAL A 335 -10.58 -19.90 3.66
C VAL A 335 -10.73 -18.93 4.81
N LYS A 336 -10.47 -19.39 6.04
CA LYS A 336 -10.51 -18.56 7.24
C LYS A 336 -9.26 -17.68 7.33
N SER A 337 -9.46 -16.44 7.63
CA SER A 337 -8.49 -15.42 8.04
C SER A 337 -7.41 -15.06 7.01
N TRP A 338 -6.65 -16.00 6.46
CA TRP A 338 -5.47 -15.68 5.66
C TRP A 338 -5.22 -16.66 4.50
N VAL A 339 -4.74 -16.11 3.38
CA VAL A 339 -4.25 -16.87 2.22
C VAL A 339 -2.92 -16.27 1.73
N PRO A 340 -2.06 -17.02 1.04
CA PRO A 340 -0.84 -16.50 0.41
C PRO A 340 -1.23 -15.67 -0.85
N GLN A 341 -1.68 -14.42 -0.65
CA GLN A 341 -2.29 -13.57 -1.69
C GLN A 341 -1.42 -13.46 -2.94
N ALA A 342 -0.11 -13.22 -2.79
CA ALA A 342 0.79 -13.03 -3.93
C ALA A 342 0.86 -14.27 -4.84
N GLU A 343 0.83 -15.47 -4.28
CA GLU A 343 0.82 -16.73 -5.02
C GLU A 343 -0.56 -16.97 -5.65
N VAL A 344 -1.64 -16.70 -4.91
CA VAL A 344 -3.01 -16.84 -5.43
C VAL A 344 -3.26 -15.91 -6.60
N VAL A 345 -2.90 -14.62 -6.50
CA VAL A 345 -3.09 -13.62 -7.56
C VAL A 345 -2.34 -14.02 -8.85
N ARG A 346 -1.17 -14.65 -8.73
CA ARG A 346 -0.39 -15.13 -9.89
C ARG A 346 -0.82 -16.48 -10.43
N HIS A 347 -1.74 -17.16 -9.75
CA HIS A 347 -2.14 -18.51 -10.14
C HIS A 347 -2.94 -18.50 -11.44
N GLU A 348 -2.61 -19.40 -12.37
CA GLU A 348 -3.22 -19.45 -13.71
C GLU A 348 -4.74 -19.69 -13.71
N ALA A 349 -5.29 -20.32 -12.67
CA ALA A 349 -6.71 -20.55 -12.51
C ALA A 349 -7.49 -19.26 -12.16
N VAL A 350 -6.82 -18.23 -11.60
CA VAL A 350 -7.49 -16.99 -11.21
C VAL A 350 -7.78 -16.13 -12.44
N GLY A 351 -9.04 -15.70 -12.60
CA GLY A 351 -9.52 -14.91 -13.74
C GLY A 351 -9.93 -13.49 -13.40
N ALA A 352 -10.25 -13.20 -12.13
CA ALA A 352 -10.60 -11.87 -11.63
C ALA A 352 -10.28 -11.74 -10.14
N PHE A 353 -10.10 -10.51 -9.65
CA PHE A 353 -9.77 -10.21 -8.27
C PHE A 353 -10.73 -9.17 -7.68
N VAL A 354 -11.52 -9.55 -6.68
CA VAL A 354 -12.29 -8.60 -5.86
C VAL A 354 -11.37 -8.10 -4.76
N THR A 355 -11.01 -6.84 -4.86
CA THR A 355 -9.96 -6.23 -4.04
C THR A 355 -10.44 -4.99 -3.31
N HIS A 356 -9.84 -4.76 -2.13
CA HIS A 356 -10.00 -3.51 -1.38
C HIS A 356 -9.25 -2.31 -1.99
N CYS A 357 -8.61 -2.47 -3.14
CA CYS A 357 -7.84 -1.42 -3.82
C CYS A 357 -6.61 -0.91 -3.05
N GLY A 358 -6.05 -1.68 -2.11
CA GLY A 358 -4.74 -1.36 -1.53
C GLY A 358 -3.65 -1.41 -2.60
N TRP A 359 -2.71 -0.47 -2.60
CA TRP A 359 -1.76 -0.28 -3.69
C TRP A 359 -0.90 -1.51 -3.99
N ASN A 360 -0.39 -2.20 -2.96
CA ASN A 360 0.37 -3.44 -3.17
C ASN A 360 -0.46 -4.50 -3.90
N SER A 361 -1.73 -4.67 -3.51
CA SER A 361 -2.64 -5.62 -4.17
C SER A 361 -2.97 -5.20 -5.61
N THR A 362 -3.05 -3.89 -5.86
CA THR A 362 -3.21 -3.33 -7.21
C THR A 362 -2.00 -3.65 -8.09
N LEU A 363 -0.79 -3.42 -7.59
CA LEU A 363 0.44 -3.75 -8.32
C LEU A 363 0.59 -5.27 -8.54
N GLU A 364 0.25 -6.10 -7.56
CA GLU A 364 0.21 -7.57 -7.72
C GLU A 364 -0.75 -7.99 -8.84
N ALA A 365 -1.96 -7.40 -8.88
CA ALA A 365 -2.95 -7.67 -9.90
C ALA A 365 -2.49 -7.20 -11.30
N ILE A 366 -1.87 -6.02 -11.41
CA ILE A 366 -1.27 -5.53 -12.67
C ILE A 366 -0.20 -6.51 -13.15
N MET A 367 0.73 -6.92 -12.28
CA MET A 367 1.79 -7.87 -12.62
C MET A 367 1.27 -9.26 -13.01
N ALA A 368 0.10 -9.64 -12.50
CA ALA A 368 -0.59 -10.89 -12.87
C ALA A 368 -1.50 -10.73 -14.10
N GLY A 369 -1.82 -9.52 -14.52
CA GLY A 369 -2.77 -9.24 -15.60
C GLY A 369 -4.22 -9.56 -15.24
N LEU A 370 -4.60 -9.38 -13.95
CA LEU A 370 -5.91 -9.71 -13.43
C LEU A 370 -6.84 -8.48 -13.40
N PRO A 371 -8.02 -8.54 -14.04
CA PRO A 371 -9.04 -7.51 -13.89
C PRO A 371 -9.57 -7.46 -12.46
N MET A 372 -9.82 -6.23 -12.00
CA MET A 372 -10.17 -5.97 -10.61
C MET A 372 -11.61 -5.50 -10.45
N LEU A 373 -12.30 -6.06 -9.44
CA LEU A 373 -13.55 -5.53 -8.92
C LEU A 373 -13.19 -4.70 -7.68
N CYS A 374 -13.36 -3.39 -7.81
CA CYS A 374 -12.84 -2.40 -6.88
C CYS A 374 -13.83 -2.11 -5.75
N TRP A 375 -13.48 -2.53 -4.54
CA TRP A 375 -14.29 -2.39 -3.33
C TRP A 375 -13.44 -1.79 -2.19
N PRO A 376 -13.17 -0.48 -2.22
CA PRO A 376 -12.36 0.17 -1.19
C PRO A 376 -13.02 0.14 0.18
N LEU A 377 -12.21 0.03 1.25
CA LEU A 377 -12.68 -0.06 2.64
C LEU A 377 -12.11 1.02 3.55
N TYR A 378 -10.82 1.36 3.43
CA TYR A 378 -10.12 2.32 4.30
C TYR A 378 -8.87 2.91 3.62
N ALA A 379 -8.12 3.74 4.36
CA ALA A 379 -6.89 4.39 3.90
C ALA A 379 -7.08 5.20 2.60
N GLU A 380 -6.14 5.14 1.66
CA GLU A 380 -6.16 5.79 0.35
C GLU A 380 -6.87 4.95 -0.74
N GLN A 381 -7.49 3.84 -0.36
CA GLN A 381 -8.10 2.88 -1.29
C GLN A 381 -9.18 3.50 -2.18
N GLY A 382 -9.90 4.51 -1.66
CA GLY A 382 -10.88 5.29 -2.45
C GLY A 382 -10.22 6.06 -3.59
N LEU A 383 -9.03 6.62 -3.38
CA LEU A 383 -8.24 7.30 -4.40
C LEU A 383 -7.71 6.29 -5.43
N ASN A 384 -7.13 5.20 -4.96
CA ASN A 384 -6.67 4.11 -5.83
C ASN A 384 -7.79 3.60 -6.74
N LYS A 385 -9.02 3.42 -6.19
CA LYS A 385 -10.18 3.01 -6.96
C LYS A 385 -10.50 4.01 -8.06
N VAL A 386 -10.52 5.32 -7.77
CA VAL A 386 -10.76 6.35 -8.79
C VAL A 386 -9.73 6.24 -9.91
N PHE A 387 -8.47 6.10 -9.57
CA PHE A 387 -7.40 5.94 -10.54
C PHE A 387 -7.56 4.68 -11.39
N MET A 388 -7.81 3.53 -10.77
CA MET A 388 -7.96 2.24 -11.45
C MET A 388 -9.18 2.19 -12.39
N VAL A 389 -10.27 2.85 -12.02
CA VAL A 389 -11.53 2.82 -12.76
C VAL A 389 -11.59 3.92 -13.83
N GLU A 390 -11.26 5.16 -13.45
CA GLU A 390 -11.48 6.33 -14.31
C GLU A 390 -10.31 6.61 -15.27
N GLU A 391 -9.07 6.46 -14.80
CA GLU A 391 -7.88 6.78 -15.59
C GLU A 391 -7.33 5.54 -16.29
N MET A 392 -6.92 4.54 -15.54
CA MET A 392 -6.31 3.33 -16.10
C MET A 392 -7.33 2.39 -16.77
N ARG A 393 -8.57 2.39 -16.30
CA ARG A 393 -9.65 1.51 -16.77
C ARG A 393 -9.27 0.03 -16.74
N ILE A 394 -8.65 -0.40 -15.64
CA ILE A 394 -8.22 -1.79 -15.37
C ILE A 394 -9.09 -2.50 -14.34
N GLY A 395 -10.09 -1.81 -13.82
CA GLY A 395 -11.03 -2.32 -12.85
C GLY A 395 -12.42 -1.75 -13.05
N VAL A 396 -13.39 -2.32 -12.35
CA VAL A 396 -14.77 -1.83 -12.28
C VAL A 396 -15.14 -1.56 -10.84
N GLU A 397 -15.88 -0.48 -10.59
CA GLU A 397 -16.40 -0.15 -9.27
C GLU A 397 -17.51 -1.13 -8.88
N VAL A 398 -17.47 -1.65 -7.65
CA VAL A 398 -18.58 -2.36 -7.00
C VAL A 398 -19.44 -1.31 -6.32
N ALA A 399 -20.61 -1.02 -6.85
CA ALA A 399 -21.48 0.03 -6.34
C ALA A 399 -22.01 -0.30 -4.93
N GLY A 400 -22.20 0.74 -4.12
CA GLY A 400 -22.66 0.57 -2.73
C GLY A 400 -21.53 0.28 -1.72
N TYR A 401 -20.26 0.17 -2.16
CA TYR A 401 -19.14 -0.10 -1.27
C TYR A 401 -19.03 0.89 -0.10
N GLU A 402 -19.52 2.09 -0.26
CA GLU A 402 -19.50 3.16 0.75
C GLU A 402 -20.40 2.85 1.97
N GLN A 403 -21.40 1.99 1.79
CA GLN A 403 -22.36 1.64 2.83
C GLN A 403 -22.63 0.13 2.88
N PHE A 404 -23.25 -0.41 1.83
CA PHE A 404 -23.67 -1.81 1.79
C PHE A 404 -23.79 -2.29 0.33
N VAL A 405 -23.07 -3.36 0.01
CA VAL A 405 -23.12 -3.99 -1.32
C VAL A 405 -24.12 -5.14 -1.30
N LYS A 406 -25.08 -5.10 -2.21
CA LYS A 406 -26.06 -6.17 -2.38
C LYS A 406 -25.53 -7.31 -3.22
N ALA A 407 -26.10 -8.49 -3.04
CA ALA A 407 -25.74 -9.71 -3.75
C ALA A 407 -25.79 -9.53 -5.27
N GLU A 408 -26.86 -8.89 -5.76
CA GLU A 408 -27.09 -8.67 -7.20
C GLU A 408 -26.02 -7.80 -7.85
N GLU A 409 -25.47 -6.82 -7.10
CA GLU A 409 -24.37 -5.98 -7.59
C GLU A 409 -23.09 -6.79 -7.74
N LEU A 410 -22.72 -7.58 -6.73
CA LEU A 410 -21.54 -8.43 -6.82
C LEU A 410 -21.67 -9.47 -7.93
N GLU A 411 -22.82 -10.14 -8.04
CA GLU A 411 -23.13 -11.07 -9.11
C GLU A 411 -22.96 -10.42 -10.48
N ALA A 412 -23.59 -9.26 -10.69
CA ALA A 412 -23.53 -8.53 -11.96
C ALA A 412 -22.09 -8.15 -12.33
N LYS A 413 -21.30 -7.66 -11.36
CA LYS A 413 -19.89 -7.27 -11.62
C LYS A 413 -18.98 -8.47 -11.88
N VAL A 414 -19.19 -9.59 -11.19
CA VAL A 414 -18.47 -10.83 -11.46
C VAL A 414 -18.76 -11.31 -12.89
N ARG A 415 -20.04 -11.38 -13.28
CA ARG A 415 -20.42 -11.76 -14.65
C ARG A 415 -19.88 -10.79 -15.69
N LEU A 416 -19.95 -9.46 -15.43
CA LEU A 416 -19.41 -8.46 -16.34
C LEU A 416 -17.94 -8.72 -16.62
N VAL A 417 -17.13 -8.94 -15.58
CA VAL A 417 -15.69 -9.13 -15.74
C VAL A 417 -15.36 -10.50 -16.35
N MET A 418 -16.10 -11.56 -15.99
CA MET A 418 -15.76 -12.92 -16.38
C MET A 418 -16.29 -13.29 -17.77
N GLU A 419 -17.47 -12.78 -18.17
CA GLU A 419 -18.22 -13.30 -19.32
C GLU A 419 -18.32 -12.31 -20.50
N THR A 420 -18.14 -10.98 -20.25
CA THR A 420 -18.48 -9.99 -21.27
C THR A 420 -17.28 -9.45 -22.05
N GLU A 421 -17.56 -8.78 -23.18
CA GLU A 421 -16.56 -8.05 -23.96
C GLU A 421 -15.88 -6.95 -23.13
N GLU A 422 -16.60 -6.30 -22.20
CA GLU A 422 -15.99 -5.29 -21.33
C GLU A 422 -14.91 -5.91 -20.43
N GLY A 423 -15.17 -7.08 -19.86
CA GLY A 423 -14.14 -7.85 -19.15
C GLY A 423 -12.96 -8.22 -20.04
N GLY A 424 -13.19 -8.47 -21.34
CA GLY A 424 -12.16 -8.64 -22.36
C GLY A 424 -11.27 -7.39 -22.48
N LYS A 425 -11.89 -6.21 -22.63
CA LYS A 425 -11.18 -4.93 -22.72
C LYS A 425 -10.34 -4.60 -21.49
N LEU A 426 -10.81 -4.98 -20.29
CA LEU A 426 -10.02 -4.84 -19.05
C LEU A 426 -8.75 -5.70 -19.12
N ARG A 427 -8.87 -6.96 -19.56
CA ARG A 427 -7.73 -7.88 -19.71
C ARG A 427 -6.71 -7.37 -20.73
N ASP A 428 -7.17 -6.81 -21.85
CA ASP A 428 -6.29 -6.24 -22.89
C ASP A 428 -5.46 -5.07 -22.34
N ARG A 429 -6.11 -4.15 -21.60
CA ARG A 429 -5.42 -3.02 -20.96
C ARG A 429 -4.43 -3.49 -19.90
N LEU A 430 -4.80 -4.50 -19.11
CA LEU A 430 -3.92 -5.08 -18.11
C LEU A 430 -2.74 -5.83 -18.72
N ALA A 431 -2.90 -6.44 -19.89
CA ALA A 431 -1.79 -7.05 -20.61
C ALA A 431 -0.73 -6.00 -20.98
N VAL A 432 -1.17 -4.83 -21.47
CA VAL A 432 -0.28 -3.69 -21.75
C VAL A 432 0.35 -3.14 -20.46
N ALA A 433 -0.46 -2.93 -19.40
CA ALA A 433 0.05 -2.42 -18.14
C ALA A 433 1.10 -3.36 -17.52
N ARG A 434 0.87 -4.68 -17.61
CA ARG A 434 1.82 -5.70 -17.17
C ARG A 434 3.12 -5.66 -17.98
N GLU A 435 3.04 -5.55 -19.31
CA GLU A 435 4.21 -5.43 -20.17
C GLU A 435 5.05 -4.22 -19.76
N LYS A 436 4.42 -3.05 -19.60
CA LYS A 436 5.08 -1.81 -19.17
C LYS A 436 5.65 -1.90 -17.76
N ALA A 437 4.97 -2.59 -16.83
CA ALA A 437 5.46 -2.84 -15.50
C ALA A 437 6.73 -3.71 -15.50
N VAL A 438 6.75 -4.77 -16.33
CA VAL A 438 7.92 -5.63 -16.49
C VAL A 438 9.07 -4.88 -17.15
N GLU A 439 8.83 -4.11 -18.23
CA GLU A 439 9.83 -3.27 -18.86
C GLU A 439 10.46 -2.27 -17.88
N ALA A 440 9.65 -1.65 -17.01
CA ALA A 440 10.12 -0.63 -16.09
C ALA A 440 11.18 -1.14 -15.09
N ILE A 441 11.09 -2.39 -14.67
CA ILE A 441 11.98 -2.98 -13.66
C ILE A 441 13.16 -3.76 -14.25
N GLN A 442 13.22 -3.93 -15.57
CA GLN A 442 14.36 -4.56 -16.25
C GLN A 442 15.57 -3.63 -16.31
N GLU A 443 16.74 -4.17 -16.63
CA GLU A 443 17.95 -3.38 -16.86
C GLU A 443 17.71 -2.32 -17.95
N GLY A 444 17.96 -1.05 -17.61
CA GLY A 444 17.69 0.10 -18.50
C GLY A 444 16.22 0.56 -18.50
N GLY A 445 15.33 -0.11 -17.79
CA GLY A 445 13.94 0.30 -17.62
C GLY A 445 13.79 1.56 -16.75
N SER A 446 12.65 2.24 -16.85
CA SER A 446 12.44 3.55 -16.19
C SER A 446 12.63 3.50 -14.67
N SER A 447 12.16 2.46 -13.99
CA SER A 447 12.28 2.31 -12.53
C SER A 447 13.70 1.93 -12.10
N GLU A 448 14.40 1.18 -12.92
CA GLU A 448 15.82 0.84 -12.72
C GLU A 448 16.69 2.09 -12.88
N VAL A 449 16.46 2.87 -13.94
CA VAL A 449 17.13 4.15 -14.17
C VAL A 449 16.88 5.13 -13.03
N ALA A 450 15.62 5.23 -12.55
CA ALA A 450 15.26 6.11 -11.45
C ALA A 450 15.97 5.74 -10.14
N LEU A 451 16.17 4.45 -9.86
CA LEU A 451 16.92 3.99 -8.69
C LEU A 451 18.41 4.35 -8.80
N VAL A 452 19.02 4.16 -9.97
CA VAL A 452 20.40 4.55 -10.23
C VAL A 452 20.59 6.08 -10.14
N GLU A 453 19.62 6.85 -10.65
CA GLU A 453 19.63 8.32 -10.51
C GLU A 453 19.52 8.77 -9.07
N PHE A 454 18.65 8.14 -8.27
CA PHE A 454 18.56 8.40 -6.84
C PHE A 454 19.92 8.21 -6.14
N ILE A 455 20.60 7.10 -6.42
CA ILE A 455 21.92 6.82 -5.83
C ILE A 455 22.97 7.86 -6.27
N ARG A 456 22.96 8.26 -7.55
CA ARG A 456 23.85 9.30 -8.09
C ARG A 456 23.58 10.68 -7.47
N ASP A 457 22.32 11.04 -7.28
CA ASP A 457 21.95 12.31 -6.66
C ASP A 457 22.38 12.37 -5.19
N LEU A 458 22.31 11.24 -4.49
CA LEU A 458 22.84 11.11 -3.15
C LEU A 458 24.37 11.30 -3.11
N GLU A 459 25.12 10.75 -4.08
CA GLU A 459 26.58 10.95 -4.19
C GLU A 459 26.95 12.42 -4.40
N ASN A 460 26.23 13.09 -5.30
CA ASN A 460 26.47 14.51 -5.60
C ASN A 460 26.20 15.42 -4.39
N ARG A 461 25.22 15.11 -3.56
CA ARG A 461 24.91 15.85 -2.32
C ARG A 461 26.03 15.69 -1.29
N ASN A 462 26.51 14.48 -1.09
CA ASN A 462 27.55 14.20 -0.12
C ASN A 462 28.89 14.90 -0.49
N THR A 463 29.26 14.91 -1.77
CA THR A 463 30.46 15.63 -2.24
C THR A 463 30.34 17.16 -2.12
N SER A 464 29.13 17.70 -2.28
CA SER A 464 28.90 19.15 -2.10
C SER A 464 29.00 19.58 -0.64
N SER A 465 28.57 18.73 0.29
CA SER A 465 28.67 18.97 1.74
C SER A 465 30.08 18.90 2.24
N GLU A 466 30.89 17.95 1.75
CA GLU A 466 32.32 17.85 2.10
C GLU A 466 33.12 19.07 1.60
N ASN A 467 32.82 19.57 0.41
CA ASN A 467 33.49 20.76 -0.16
C ASN A 467 33.05 22.08 0.50
N GLY A 468 31.87 22.13 1.10
CA GLY A 468 31.34 23.29 1.85
C GLY A 468 31.88 23.39 3.27
N ALA A 469 32.27 22.28 3.88
CA ALA A 469 32.87 22.25 5.24
C ALA A 469 34.33 22.61 5.28
N CYS A 470 35.00 22.69 4.12
CA CYS A 470 36.42 23.11 4.00
C CYS A 470 36.62 24.59 3.65
N LYS A 471 35.56 25.41 3.64
CA LYS A 471 35.65 26.87 3.51
C LYS A 471 35.17 27.55 4.78
#